data_d6da699f5c81f77f78e3e392c81f5a30
#
_entry.id   d6da699f5c81f77f78e3e392c81f5a30
#
_cell.length_a   1.000
_cell.length_b   1.000
_cell.length_c   1.000
_cell.angle_alpha   90.00
_cell.angle_beta   90.00
_cell.angle_gamma   90.00
#
_symmetry.space_group_name_H-M   'P 1'
#
loop_
_entity.id
_entity.type
_entity.pdbx_description
1 polymer ?
#
loop_
_entity_poly.entity_id
_entity_poly.type
_entity_poly.pdbx_seq_one_letter_code
_entity_poly.pdbx_strand_id
1 'polypeptide(L)'
;MLVSSGRSVRAIGWFVLRRFLITIPLLFGIVTIVFVVTRLIPGDPAYRIAGVFATPEKIATIQAQLGTNRSLWDQYVDYIGGILHGDFGTSISTGSPVLQELLDRLPSTLELILLALAFALVVGVATGAWAARRAGGWADGGVRIISFIGLSLPDFWLGLLLLYIFFFSLGWAPGPFGQLSALGPEVERVTGAALVDAVLTGNIDGAKSAFHHAVLPILTLGLIFFAPFARLTRSATIEILQADYMTFGRACGLRPATLRRYAIRAALPPVVTFAGILIAVMIGGAVLVETVFAWNGAAQFAAGSIQQVDYPVIQGFLLLTGVISVLVFLLVDLLYVLIDPRVKL
;
A
#
# COMPACT_ATOMS: atom_id res chain seq x y z
N MET A 1 19.75 -22.90 26.47
CA MET A 1 19.08 -22.02 27.43
C MET A 1 17.59 -22.03 27.08
N LEU A 2 16.85 -22.92 27.73
CA LEU A 2 15.40 -23.13 27.52
C LEU A 2 14.65 -22.04 28.29
N VAL A 3 14.14 -21.03 27.55
CA VAL A 3 13.27 -20.00 28.10
C VAL A 3 11.92 -20.63 28.39
N SER A 4 11.45 -20.48 29.62
CA SER A 4 10.20 -21.00 30.16
C SER A 4 9.00 -20.70 29.23
N SER A 5 8.52 -21.71 28.50
CA SER A 5 7.50 -21.62 27.44
C SER A 5 6.11 -21.16 27.91
N GLY A 6 5.81 -21.17 29.20
CA GLY A 6 4.47 -20.85 29.71
C GLY A 6 4.20 -19.36 29.96
N ARG A 7 5.23 -18.55 30.25
CA ARG A 7 5.06 -17.10 30.46
C ARG A 7 5.01 -16.32 29.13
N SER A 8 5.68 -16.80 28.09
CA SER A 8 5.71 -16.15 26.79
C SER A 8 4.36 -16.22 26.06
N VAL A 9 3.65 -17.35 26.09
CA VAL A 9 2.36 -17.54 25.39
C VAL A 9 1.26 -16.66 25.98
N ARG A 10 1.17 -16.56 27.31
CA ARG A 10 0.20 -15.67 27.97
C ARG A 10 0.47 -14.19 27.71
N ALA A 11 1.74 -13.78 27.71
CA ALA A 11 2.12 -12.41 27.40
C ALA A 11 1.82 -12.03 25.95
N ILE A 12 2.12 -12.93 25.00
CA ILE A 12 1.77 -12.73 23.58
C ILE A 12 0.24 -12.69 23.41
N GLY A 13 -0.50 -13.59 24.05
CA GLY A 13 -1.97 -13.60 24.00
C GLY A 13 -2.57 -12.30 24.55
N TRP A 14 -2.05 -11.78 25.66
CA TRP A 14 -2.48 -10.50 26.22
C TRP A 14 -2.13 -9.32 25.31
N PHE A 15 -0.96 -9.31 24.73
CA PHE A 15 -0.55 -8.28 23.76
C PHE A 15 -1.47 -8.25 22.53
N VAL A 16 -1.75 -9.42 21.94
CA VAL A 16 -2.67 -9.55 20.80
C VAL A 16 -4.08 -9.07 21.16
N LEU A 17 -4.59 -9.51 22.32
CA LEU A 17 -5.92 -9.09 22.80
C LEU A 17 -5.99 -7.58 23.01
N ARG A 18 -4.99 -6.99 23.68
CA ARG A 18 -4.93 -5.54 23.91
C ARG A 18 -4.87 -4.77 22.59
N ARG A 19 -4.08 -5.23 21.63
CA ARG A 19 -3.99 -4.62 20.29
C ARG A 19 -5.32 -4.70 19.56
N PHE A 20 -5.97 -5.86 19.60
CA PHE A 20 -7.28 -6.04 19.02
C PHE A 20 -8.33 -5.10 19.65
N LEU A 21 -8.36 -4.97 20.97
CA LEU A 21 -9.26 -4.05 21.66
C LEU A 21 -9.00 -2.57 21.30
N ILE A 22 -7.75 -2.17 21.09
CA ILE A 22 -7.41 -0.81 20.65
C ILE A 22 -7.81 -0.59 19.16
N THR A 23 -7.82 -1.64 18.36
CA THR A 23 -8.22 -1.59 16.95
C THR A 23 -9.69 -1.22 16.77
N ILE A 24 -10.58 -1.68 17.66
CA ILE A 24 -12.03 -1.38 17.57
C ILE A 24 -12.34 0.12 17.60
N PRO A 25 -11.92 0.90 18.61
CA PRO A 25 -12.17 2.34 18.60
C PRO A 25 -11.46 3.07 17.46
N LEU A 26 -10.31 2.57 16.99
CA LEU A 26 -9.62 3.12 15.83
C LEU A 26 -10.46 2.93 14.55
N LEU A 27 -10.99 1.73 14.31
CA LEU A 27 -11.87 1.47 13.17
C LEU A 27 -13.14 2.31 13.25
N PHE A 28 -13.75 2.43 14.44
CA PHE A 28 -14.89 3.30 14.66
C PHE A 28 -14.58 4.76 14.34
N GLY A 29 -13.40 5.25 14.73
CA GLY A 29 -12.91 6.58 14.37
C GLY A 29 -12.76 6.76 12.87
N ILE A 30 -12.18 5.77 12.17
CA ILE A 30 -12.05 5.78 10.70
C ILE A 30 -13.43 5.84 10.04
N VAL A 31 -14.37 4.99 10.44
CA VAL A 31 -15.75 4.98 9.92
C VAL A 31 -16.41 6.35 10.07
N THR A 32 -16.27 6.96 11.26
CA THR A 32 -16.84 8.28 11.55
C THR A 32 -16.20 9.38 10.68
N ILE A 33 -14.85 9.39 10.60
CA ILE A 33 -14.12 10.38 9.78
C ILE A 33 -14.51 10.24 8.32
N VAL A 34 -14.55 9.01 7.79
CA VAL A 34 -14.94 8.74 6.39
C VAL A 34 -16.36 9.24 6.12
N PHE A 35 -17.32 8.98 7.02
CA PHE A 35 -18.67 9.51 6.88
C PHE A 35 -18.68 11.05 6.82
N VAL A 36 -18.01 11.70 7.76
CA VAL A 36 -17.97 13.16 7.82
C VAL A 36 -17.30 13.75 6.57
N VAL A 37 -16.11 13.24 6.21
CA VAL A 37 -15.35 13.75 5.05
C VAL A 37 -16.15 13.62 3.76
N THR A 38 -16.82 12.50 3.54
CA THR A 38 -17.64 12.31 2.32
C THR A 38 -18.85 13.25 2.27
N ARG A 39 -19.40 13.66 3.40
CA ARG A 39 -20.49 14.68 3.44
C ARG A 39 -19.98 16.11 3.26
N LEU A 40 -18.69 16.36 3.38
CA LEU A 40 -18.07 17.67 3.08
C LEU A 40 -17.72 17.82 1.58
N ILE A 41 -17.71 16.73 0.81
CA ILE A 41 -17.49 16.80 -0.64
C ILE A 41 -18.67 17.53 -1.28
N PRO A 42 -18.44 18.64 -2.01
CA PRO A 42 -19.53 19.38 -2.65
C PRO A 42 -20.18 18.55 -3.75
N GLY A 43 -21.51 18.46 -3.72
CA GLY A 43 -22.34 17.74 -4.68
C GLY A 43 -23.39 16.86 -4.00
N ASP A 44 -24.53 16.72 -4.64
CA ASP A 44 -25.58 15.79 -4.21
C ASP A 44 -25.68 14.68 -5.27
N PRO A 45 -25.42 13.42 -4.90
CA PRO A 45 -25.49 12.29 -5.82
C PRO A 45 -26.85 12.16 -6.52
N ALA A 46 -27.92 12.64 -5.90
CA ALA A 46 -29.23 12.59 -6.48
C ALA A 46 -29.34 13.40 -7.81
N TYR A 47 -28.65 14.52 -7.91
CA TYR A 47 -28.62 15.30 -9.17
C TYR A 47 -27.90 14.55 -10.30
N ARG A 48 -26.85 13.79 -9.96
CA ARG A 48 -26.14 12.98 -10.96
C ARG A 48 -26.97 11.81 -11.47
N ILE A 49 -27.61 11.09 -10.56
CA ILE A 49 -28.48 9.96 -10.91
C ILE A 49 -29.70 10.45 -11.70
N ALA A 50 -30.28 11.59 -11.31
CA ALA A 50 -31.44 12.17 -11.95
C ALA A 50 -31.17 12.62 -13.40
N GLY A 51 -29.91 13.08 -13.65
CA GLY A 51 -29.49 13.63 -14.95
C GLY A 51 -29.81 15.12 -15.11
N VAL A 52 -29.22 15.73 -16.15
CA VAL A 52 -29.23 17.19 -16.38
C VAL A 52 -30.65 17.76 -16.64
N PHE A 53 -31.57 16.93 -17.11
CA PHE A 53 -32.96 17.33 -17.44
C PHE A 53 -33.98 16.80 -16.41
N ALA A 54 -33.55 16.44 -15.20
CA ALA A 54 -34.45 15.91 -14.21
C ALA A 54 -35.38 16.96 -13.61
N THR A 55 -36.63 16.57 -13.38
CA THR A 55 -37.58 17.43 -12.66
C THR A 55 -37.29 17.45 -11.17
N PRO A 56 -37.68 18.53 -10.45
CA PRO A 56 -37.52 18.59 -8.98
C PRO A 56 -38.13 17.39 -8.25
N GLU A 57 -39.27 16.89 -8.73
CA GLU A 57 -39.93 15.71 -8.14
C GLU A 57 -39.09 14.44 -8.28
N LYS A 58 -38.43 14.24 -9.44
CA LYS A 58 -37.54 13.10 -9.67
C LYS A 58 -36.32 13.17 -8.75
N ILE A 59 -35.73 14.35 -8.58
CA ILE A 59 -34.60 14.57 -7.68
C ILE A 59 -35.03 14.26 -6.24
N ALA A 60 -36.19 14.79 -5.78
CA ALA A 60 -36.69 14.53 -4.44
C ALA A 60 -36.95 13.03 -4.20
N THR A 61 -37.45 12.30 -5.22
CA THR A 61 -37.65 10.85 -5.13
C THR A 61 -36.33 10.12 -4.96
N ILE A 62 -35.28 10.48 -5.70
CA ILE A 62 -33.96 9.87 -5.61
C ILE A 62 -33.31 10.23 -4.27
N GLN A 63 -33.43 11.46 -3.78
CA GLN A 63 -32.96 11.87 -2.45
C GLN A 63 -33.61 11.04 -1.34
N ALA A 64 -34.91 10.77 -1.46
CA ALA A 64 -35.63 9.91 -0.52
C ALA A 64 -35.15 8.46 -0.57
N GLN A 65 -34.87 7.93 -1.77
CA GLN A 65 -34.32 6.58 -1.96
C GLN A 65 -32.90 6.44 -1.39
N LEU A 66 -32.06 7.46 -1.59
CA LEU A 66 -30.69 7.49 -1.08
C LEU A 66 -30.63 7.88 0.41
N GLY A 67 -31.74 8.35 0.98
CA GLY A 67 -31.79 8.86 2.35
C GLY A 67 -31.03 10.17 2.60
N THR A 68 -30.63 10.87 1.51
CA THR A 68 -29.84 12.12 1.63
C THR A 68 -30.68 13.30 2.14
N ASN A 69 -32.01 13.20 2.10
CA ASN A 69 -32.94 14.16 2.67
C ASN A 69 -33.20 13.97 4.18
N ARG A 70 -32.63 12.92 4.83
CA ARG A 70 -32.78 12.63 6.25
C ARG A 70 -31.75 13.41 7.08
N SER A 71 -31.92 13.43 8.41
CA SER A 71 -30.92 14.04 9.27
C SER A 71 -29.55 13.37 9.13
N LEU A 72 -28.46 14.12 9.33
CA LEU A 72 -27.10 13.54 9.28
C LEU A 72 -26.90 12.43 10.30
N TRP A 73 -27.60 12.52 11.44
CA TRP A 73 -27.56 11.49 12.47
C TRP A 73 -28.21 10.18 12.00
N ASP A 74 -29.38 10.26 11.38
CA ASP A 74 -30.05 9.06 10.83
C ASP A 74 -29.19 8.40 9.73
N GLN A 75 -28.63 9.22 8.83
CA GLN A 75 -27.72 8.72 7.79
C GLN A 75 -26.48 8.05 8.39
N TYR A 76 -25.94 8.58 9.49
CA TYR A 76 -24.78 8.02 10.17
C TYR A 76 -25.10 6.67 10.85
N VAL A 77 -26.26 6.58 11.51
CA VAL A 77 -26.70 5.33 12.15
C VAL A 77 -26.95 4.24 11.10
N ASP A 78 -27.64 4.58 10.01
CA ASP A 78 -27.87 3.66 8.89
C ASP A 78 -26.53 3.20 8.26
N TYR A 79 -25.58 4.12 8.08
CA TYR A 79 -24.25 3.84 7.54
C TYR A 79 -23.46 2.86 8.43
N ILE A 80 -23.42 3.09 9.74
CA ILE A 80 -22.78 2.14 10.68
C ILE A 80 -23.51 0.79 10.65
N GLY A 81 -24.83 0.81 10.67
CA GLY A 81 -25.64 -0.40 10.59
C GLY A 81 -25.32 -1.21 9.33
N GLY A 82 -25.26 -0.57 8.18
CA GLY A 82 -24.86 -1.22 6.91
C GLY A 82 -23.47 -1.86 7.00
N ILE A 83 -22.45 -1.10 7.44
CA ILE A 83 -21.08 -1.61 7.58
C ILE A 83 -21.00 -2.84 8.47
N LEU A 84 -21.70 -2.85 9.61
CA LEU A 84 -21.70 -3.99 10.53
C LEU A 84 -22.31 -5.27 9.92
N HIS A 85 -23.15 -5.12 8.90
CA HIS A 85 -23.73 -6.23 8.13
C HIS A 85 -22.98 -6.52 6.82
N GLY A 86 -21.86 -5.81 6.54
CA GLY A 86 -21.09 -5.95 5.30
C GLY A 86 -21.73 -5.26 4.09
N ASP A 87 -22.74 -4.43 4.32
CA ASP A 87 -23.36 -3.61 3.27
C ASP A 87 -22.64 -2.25 3.19
N PHE A 88 -21.85 -2.09 2.10
CA PHE A 88 -21.15 -0.85 1.77
C PHE A 88 -21.94 0.01 0.78
N GLY A 89 -23.18 -0.37 0.52
CA GLY A 89 -24.06 0.25 -0.47
C GLY A 89 -23.77 -0.21 -1.91
N THR A 90 -24.46 0.43 -2.83
CA THR A 90 -24.38 0.18 -4.27
C THR A 90 -23.69 1.35 -4.95
N SER A 91 -22.75 1.07 -5.84
CA SER A 91 -22.10 2.10 -6.67
C SER A 91 -23.12 2.82 -7.54
N ILE A 92 -23.05 4.14 -7.55
CA ILE A 92 -23.91 4.99 -8.37
C ILE A 92 -23.54 4.87 -9.85
N SER A 93 -22.26 4.63 -10.13
CA SER A 93 -21.73 4.60 -11.48
C SER A 93 -21.89 3.24 -12.17
N THR A 94 -21.73 2.13 -11.43
CA THR A 94 -21.77 0.77 -11.99
C THR A 94 -23.08 0.03 -11.70
N GLY A 95 -23.83 0.46 -10.67
CA GLY A 95 -25.01 -0.24 -10.19
C GLY A 95 -24.73 -1.53 -9.41
N SER A 96 -23.46 -1.84 -9.12
CA SER A 96 -23.02 -3.06 -8.45
C SER A 96 -22.76 -2.84 -6.96
N PRO A 97 -22.81 -3.90 -6.11
CA PRO A 97 -22.43 -3.82 -4.71
C PRO A 97 -20.98 -3.36 -4.54
N VAL A 98 -20.76 -2.29 -3.77
CA VAL A 98 -19.43 -1.66 -3.60
C VAL A 98 -18.38 -2.61 -3.04
N LEU A 99 -18.75 -3.40 -2.01
CA LEU A 99 -17.80 -4.33 -1.40
C LEU A 99 -17.28 -5.34 -2.42
N GLN A 100 -18.13 -5.89 -3.26
CA GLN A 100 -17.74 -6.85 -4.29
C GLN A 100 -16.80 -6.19 -5.32
N GLU A 101 -17.16 -5.01 -5.83
CA GLU A 101 -16.36 -4.26 -6.79
C GLU A 101 -14.95 -3.93 -6.27
N LEU A 102 -14.86 -3.57 -4.98
CA LEU A 102 -13.58 -3.29 -4.33
C LEU A 102 -12.77 -4.57 -4.09
N LEU A 103 -13.39 -5.65 -3.59
CA LEU A 103 -12.70 -6.92 -3.35
C LEU A 103 -12.21 -7.56 -4.65
N ASP A 104 -12.95 -7.38 -5.74
CA ASP A 104 -12.54 -7.87 -7.05
C ASP A 104 -11.30 -7.15 -7.60
N ARG A 105 -11.09 -5.87 -7.27
CA ARG A 105 -9.96 -5.06 -7.75
C ARG A 105 -8.81 -4.96 -6.74
N LEU A 106 -9.07 -5.22 -5.48
CA LEU A 106 -8.06 -5.12 -4.42
C LEU A 106 -6.82 -5.97 -4.66
N PRO A 107 -6.91 -7.23 -5.13
CA PRO A 107 -5.72 -8.05 -5.39
C PRO A 107 -4.75 -7.40 -6.38
N SER A 108 -5.24 -6.73 -7.42
CA SER A 108 -4.41 -5.98 -8.38
C SER A 108 -3.62 -4.85 -7.71
N THR A 109 -4.28 -4.08 -6.84
CA THR A 109 -3.64 -3.01 -6.07
C THR A 109 -2.59 -3.56 -5.12
N LEU A 110 -2.91 -4.65 -4.40
CA LEU A 110 -1.98 -5.29 -3.47
C LEU A 110 -0.78 -5.91 -4.20
N GLU A 111 -0.98 -6.53 -5.35
CA GLU A 111 0.11 -7.04 -6.19
C GLU A 111 1.10 -5.93 -6.54
N LEU A 112 0.63 -4.80 -7.05
CA LEU A 112 1.46 -3.65 -7.39
C LEU A 112 2.23 -3.14 -6.18
N ILE A 113 1.54 -2.93 -5.05
CA ILE A 113 2.15 -2.40 -3.82
C ILE A 113 3.20 -3.37 -3.28
N LEU A 114 2.91 -4.67 -3.21
CA LEU A 114 3.83 -5.66 -2.66
C LEU A 114 5.07 -5.83 -3.53
N LEU A 115 4.93 -5.83 -4.86
CA LEU A 115 6.05 -5.91 -5.79
C LEU A 115 6.90 -4.64 -5.74
N ALA A 116 6.27 -3.45 -5.70
CA ALA A 116 6.98 -2.19 -5.56
C ALA A 116 7.70 -2.07 -4.21
N LEU A 117 7.07 -2.53 -3.12
CA LEU A 117 7.68 -2.60 -1.79
C LEU A 117 8.88 -3.55 -1.78
N ALA A 118 8.75 -4.73 -2.37
CA ALA A 118 9.85 -5.70 -2.48
C ALA A 118 11.05 -5.09 -3.24
N PHE A 119 10.78 -4.42 -4.36
CA PHE A 119 11.80 -3.68 -5.12
C PHE A 119 12.44 -2.57 -4.26
N ALA A 120 11.63 -1.70 -3.65
CA ALA A 120 12.09 -0.60 -2.81
C ALA A 120 12.94 -1.08 -1.63
N LEU A 121 12.51 -2.16 -0.97
CA LEU A 121 13.21 -2.76 0.16
C LEU A 121 14.55 -3.35 -0.27
N VAL A 122 14.58 -4.18 -1.32
CA VAL A 122 15.81 -4.82 -1.81
C VAL A 122 16.82 -3.77 -2.27
N VAL A 123 16.39 -2.83 -3.12
CA VAL A 123 17.26 -1.77 -3.64
C VAL A 123 17.68 -0.81 -2.53
N GLY A 124 16.75 -0.41 -1.65
CA GLY A 124 17.02 0.49 -0.55
C GLY A 124 18.00 -0.10 0.47
N VAL A 125 17.80 -1.36 0.90
CA VAL A 125 18.73 -2.03 1.83
C VAL A 125 20.11 -2.22 1.18
N ALA A 126 20.16 -2.65 -0.08
CA ALA A 126 21.42 -2.86 -0.78
C ALA A 126 22.22 -1.55 -0.92
N THR A 127 21.58 -0.49 -1.40
CA THR A 127 22.20 0.84 -1.59
C THR A 127 22.55 1.51 -0.27
N GLY A 128 21.69 1.43 0.74
CA GLY A 128 21.93 1.97 2.07
C GLY A 128 23.10 1.28 2.77
N ALA A 129 23.17 -0.05 2.74
CA ALA A 129 24.29 -0.82 3.26
C ALA A 129 25.59 -0.58 2.49
N TRP A 130 25.51 -0.35 1.18
CA TRP A 130 26.68 0.00 0.36
C TRP A 130 27.19 1.40 0.70
N ALA A 131 26.31 2.40 0.83
CA ALA A 131 26.65 3.76 1.24
C ALA A 131 27.26 3.81 2.65
N ALA A 132 26.72 3.04 3.61
CA ALA A 132 27.26 2.97 4.97
C ALA A 132 28.71 2.49 5.03
N ARG A 133 29.13 1.59 4.13
CA ARG A 133 30.51 1.09 4.04
C ARG A 133 31.50 2.18 3.56
N ARG A 134 31.01 3.16 2.85
CA ARG A 134 31.78 4.25 2.23
C ARG A 134 31.32 5.59 2.77
N ALA A 135 30.94 5.63 4.05
CA ALA A 135 30.44 6.85 4.71
C ALA A 135 31.42 8.01 4.51
N GLY A 136 30.89 9.16 4.11
CA GLY A 136 31.70 10.35 3.77
C GLY A 136 32.33 10.34 2.38
N GLY A 137 32.27 9.22 1.62
CA GLY A 137 32.80 9.12 0.27
C GLY A 137 31.77 9.55 -0.82
N TRP A 138 32.23 9.58 -2.08
CA TRP A 138 31.37 9.93 -3.23
C TRP A 138 30.15 9.00 -3.40
N ALA A 139 30.30 7.72 -3.10
CA ALA A 139 29.21 6.75 -3.15
C ALA A 139 28.09 7.07 -2.14
N ASP A 140 28.47 7.49 -0.96
CA ASP A 140 27.54 7.96 0.07
C ASP A 140 26.86 9.27 -0.35
N GLY A 141 27.61 10.19 -0.94
CA GLY A 141 27.08 11.42 -1.51
C GLY A 141 26.06 11.13 -2.62
N GLY A 142 26.38 10.22 -3.54
CA GLY A 142 25.50 9.82 -4.65
C GLY A 142 24.19 9.22 -4.17
N VAL A 143 24.22 8.26 -3.23
CA VAL A 143 22.99 7.67 -2.66
C VAL A 143 22.13 8.74 -1.99
N ARG A 144 22.72 9.70 -1.27
CA ARG A 144 21.96 10.80 -0.65
C ARG A 144 21.29 11.68 -1.68
N ILE A 145 22.00 12.06 -2.75
CA ILE A 145 21.45 12.91 -3.82
C ILE A 145 20.30 12.18 -4.52
N ILE A 146 20.50 10.92 -4.95
CA ILE A 146 19.45 10.13 -5.62
C ILE A 146 18.24 9.94 -4.70
N SER A 147 18.46 9.68 -3.41
CA SER A 147 17.38 9.56 -2.44
C SER A 147 16.61 10.87 -2.25
N PHE A 148 17.31 12.00 -2.28
CA PHE A 148 16.66 13.32 -2.17
C PHE A 148 15.83 13.64 -3.42
N ILE A 149 16.37 13.38 -4.61
CA ILE A 149 15.64 13.56 -5.88
C ILE A 149 14.39 12.68 -5.89
N GLY A 150 14.51 11.39 -5.55
CA GLY A 150 13.38 10.46 -5.54
C GLY A 150 12.23 10.92 -4.62
N LEU A 151 12.54 11.48 -3.45
CA LEU A 151 11.53 12.02 -2.51
C LEU A 151 10.90 13.34 -2.97
N SER A 152 11.54 14.06 -3.90
CA SER A 152 11.05 15.36 -4.37
C SER A 152 10.16 15.26 -5.61
N LEU A 153 10.16 14.12 -6.28
CA LEU A 153 9.40 13.92 -7.51
C LEU A 153 7.98 13.44 -7.20
N PRO A 154 6.94 14.03 -7.80
CA PRO A 154 5.59 13.49 -7.73
C PRO A 154 5.49 12.13 -8.43
N ASP A 155 4.75 11.19 -7.83
CA ASP A 155 4.59 9.82 -8.32
C ASP A 155 4.10 9.76 -9.77
N PHE A 156 3.05 10.51 -10.08
CA PHE A 156 2.48 10.54 -11.42
C PHE A 156 3.45 11.11 -12.46
N TRP A 157 4.25 12.11 -12.08
CA TRP A 157 5.23 12.72 -12.98
C TRP A 157 6.34 11.72 -13.34
N LEU A 158 6.85 10.98 -12.34
CA LEU A 158 7.83 9.93 -12.59
C LEU A 158 7.25 8.83 -13.49
N GLY A 159 5.98 8.42 -13.25
CA GLY A 159 5.29 7.45 -14.08
C GLY A 159 5.17 7.89 -15.54
N LEU A 160 4.75 9.14 -15.78
CA LEU A 160 4.67 9.71 -17.13
C LEU A 160 6.06 9.83 -17.80
N LEU A 161 7.09 10.20 -17.04
CA LEU A 161 8.46 10.25 -17.55
C LEU A 161 8.97 8.88 -17.98
N LEU A 162 8.75 7.85 -17.15
CA LEU A 162 9.13 6.48 -17.49
C LEU A 162 8.37 5.96 -18.71
N LEU A 163 7.07 6.23 -18.81
CA LEU A 163 6.29 5.92 -20.01
C LEU A 163 6.83 6.62 -21.25
N TYR A 164 7.13 7.91 -21.13
CA TYR A 164 7.69 8.66 -22.25
C TYR A 164 9.02 8.07 -22.73
N ILE A 165 9.92 7.72 -21.81
CA ILE A 165 11.24 7.19 -22.16
C ILE A 165 11.10 5.73 -22.67
N PHE A 166 10.52 4.85 -21.87
CA PHE A 166 10.61 3.40 -22.14
C PHE A 166 9.54 2.87 -23.09
N PHE A 167 8.34 3.43 -23.06
CA PHE A 167 7.28 3.05 -24.00
C PHE A 167 7.38 3.85 -25.29
N PHE A 168 7.30 5.20 -25.21
CA PHE A 168 7.15 6.03 -26.39
C PHE A 168 8.47 6.19 -27.18
N SER A 169 9.60 6.51 -26.51
CA SER A 169 10.86 6.82 -27.21
C SER A 169 11.67 5.57 -27.56
N LEU A 170 11.74 4.60 -26.65
CA LEU A 170 12.59 3.41 -26.83
C LEU A 170 11.80 2.17 -27.30
N GLY A 171 10.50 2.12 -27.11
CA GLY A 171 9.67 0.94 -27.43
C GLY A 171 10.03 -0.32 -26.63
N TRP A 172 10.64 -0.17 -25.43
CA TRP A 172 11.11 -1.29 -24.62
C TRP A 172 10.06 -1.81 -23.64
N ALA A 173 9.05 -1.02 -23.33
CA ALA A 173 8.02 -1.37 -22.38
C ALA A 173 6.64 -1.27 -23.02
N PRO A 174 5.62 -2.00 -22.50
CA PRO A 174 4.24 -1.86 -22.94
C PRO A 174 3.68 -0.50 -22.56
N GLY A 175 2.64 -0.06 -23.27
CA GLY A 175 1.91 1.14 -22.96
C GLY A 175 1.01 0.99 -21.71
N PRO A 176 0.33 2.07 -21.32
CA PRO A 176 -0.53 2.11 -20.14
C PRO A 176 -1.90 1.46 -20.42
N PHE A 177 -1.91 0.16 -20.69
CA PHE A 177 -3.09 -0.60 -21.10
C PHE A 177 -3.54 -1.62 -20.04
N GLY A 178 -3.11 -1.48 -18.80
CA GLY A 178 -3.46 -2.38 -17.70
C GLY A 178 -2.41 -3.46 -17.45
N GLN A 179 -2.83 -4.53 -16.77
CA GLN A 179 -1.96 -5.58 -16.28
C GLN A 179 -1.53 -6.60 -17.34
N LEU A 180 -2.27 -6.69 -18.44
CA LEU A 180 -2.05 -7.64 -19.54
C LEU A 180 -2.28 -6.95 -20.87
N SER A 181 -1.63 -7.47 -21.92
CA SER A 181 -1.91 -7.04 -23.28
C SER A 181 -3.31 -7.49 -23.72
N ALA A 182 -4.08 -6.60 -24.32
CA ALA A 182 -5.40 -6.93 -24.86
C ALA A 182 -5.37 -8.00 -25.97
N LEU A 183 -4.24 -8.16 -26.65
CA LEU A 183 -3.99 -9.17 -27.69
C LEU A 183 -3.06 -10.28 -27.19
N GLY A 184 -2.79 -10.33 -25.90
CA GLY A 184 -1.87 -11.29 -25.27
C GLY A 184 -2.56 -12.59 -24.87
N PRO A 185 -1.81 -13.47 -24.18
CA PRO A 185 -2.35 -14.71 -23.65
C PRO A 185 -3.46 -14.43 -22.62
N GLU A 186 -4.57 -15.14 -22.74
CA GLU A 186 -5.62 -15.11 -21.73
C GLU A 186 -5.11 -15.77 -20.45
N VAL A 187 -5.30 -15.09 -19.32
CA VAL A 187 -4.99 -15.59 -17.98
C VAL A 187 -6.30 -15.82 -17.26
N GLU A 188 -6.53 -17.05 -16.83
CA GLU A 188 -7.70 -17.39 -16.02
C GLU A 188 -7.65 -16.63 -14.71
N ARG A 189 -8.74 -15.91 -14.39
CA ARG A 189 -8.85 -15.12 -13.18
C ARG A 189 -9.16 -16.00 -11.97
N VAL A 190 -8.19 -16.13 -11.08
CA VAL A 190 -8.31 -16.88 -9.81
C VAL A 190 -8.43 -15.91 -8.62
N THR A 191 -7.48 -15.00 -8.51
CA THR A 191 -7.40 -14.02 -7.39
C THR A 191 -7.78 -12.61 -7.85
N GLY A 192 -7.58 -12.28 -9.12
CA GLY A 192 -7.71 -10.95 -9.69
C GLY A 192 -6.40 -10.16 -9.75
N ALA A 193 -5.28 -10.76 -9.33
CA ALA A 193 -3.92 -10.24 -9.51
C ALA A 193 -3.28 -10.97 -10.70
N ALA A 194 -3.06 -10.29 -11.80
CA ALA A 194 -2.77 -10.95 -13.08
C ALA A 194 -1.47 -11.78 -13.08
N LEU A 195 -0.41 -11.31 -12.44
CA LEU A 195 0.84 -12.05 -12.34
C LEU A 195 0.70 -13.28 -11.43
N VAL A 196 0.01 -13.12 -10.28
CA VAL A 196 -0.27 -14.22 -9.36
C VAL A 196 -1.13 -15.27 -10.05
N ASP A 197 -2.18 -14.86 -10.73
CA ASP A 197 -3.10 -15.75 -11.45
C ASP A 197 -2.38 -16.53 -12.55
N ALA A 198 -1.52 -15.86 -13.33
CA ALA A 198 -0.72 -16.51 -14.36
C ALA A 198 0.26 -17.55 -13.77
N VAL A 199 0.85 -17.27 -12.60
CA VAL A 199 1.72 -18.24 -11.91
C VAL A 199 0.93 -19.42 -11.36
N LEU A 200 -0.23 -19.17 -10.73
CA LEU A 200 -1.08 -20.21 -10.16
C LEU A 200 -1.65 -21.16 -11.22
N THR A 201 -1.98 -20.63 -12.40
CA THR A 201 -2.51 -21.41 -13.52
C THR A 201 -1.41 -22.05 -14.37
N GLY A 202 -0.13 -21.80 -14.05
CA GLY A 202 1.01 -22.31 -14.83
C GLY A 202 1.15 -21.69 -16.22
N ASN A 203 0.49 -20.55 -16.46
CA ASN A 203 0.55 -19.83 -17.74
C ASN A 203 1.81 -18.96 -17.83
N ILE A 204 2.90 -19.56 -18.35
CA ILE A 204 4.21 -18.89 -18.41
C ILE A 204 4.17 -17.65 -19.30
N ASP A 205 3.48 -17.68 -20.42
CA ASP A 205 3.42 -16.53 -21.34
C ASP A 205 2.53 -15.41 -20.75
N GLY A 206 1.47 -15.77 -20.06
CA GLY A 206 0.69 -14.84 -19.24
C GLY A 206 1.53 -14.18 -18.14
N ALA A 207 2.35 -14.96 -17.42
CA ALA A 207 3.23 -14.45 -16.39
C ALA A 207 4.30 -13.49 -16.95
N LYS A 208 4.90 -13.80 -18.09
CA LYS A 208 5.84 -12.89 -18.78
C LYS A 208 5.15 -11.59 -19.19
N SER A 209 3.95 -11.68 -19.78
CA SER A 209 3.15 -10.50 -20.17
C SER A 209 2.80 -9.65 -18.97
N ALA A 210 2.24 -10.24 -17.90
CA ALA A 210 1.87 -9.54 -16.67
C ALA A 210 3.09 -8.87 -16.01
N PHE A 211 4.22 -9.58 -15.90
CA PHE A 211 5.45 -9.02 -15.36
C PHE A 211 5.95 -7.84 -16.21
N HIS A 212 5.94 -7.95 -17.53
CA HIS A 212 6.38 -6.88 -18.42
C HIS A 212 5.53 -5.61 -18.28
N HIS A 213 4.20 -5.75 -18.12
CA HIS A 213 3.29 -4.63 -17.83
C HIS A 213 3.50 -4.06 -16.44
N ALA A 214 3.89 -4.87 -15.46
CA ALA A 214 4.14 -4.45 -14.09
C ALA A 214 5.45 -3.69 -13.89
N VAL A 215 6.46 -3.85 -14.77
CA VAL A 215 7.81 -3.27 -14.58
C VAL A 215 7.77 -1.76 -14.37
N LEU A 216 7.12 -1.01 -15.27
CA LEU A 216 7.10 0.46 -15.14
C LEU A 216 6.30 0.95 -13.94
N PRO A 217 5.09 0.43 -13.62
CA PRO A 217 4.38 0.74 -12.38
C PRO A 217 5.20 0.43 -11.12
N ILE A 218 5.85 -0.75 -11.08
CA ILE A 218 6.73 -1.15 -9.96
C ILE A 218 7.90 -0.19 -9.81
N LEU A 219 8.56 0.17 -10.91
CA LEU A 219 9.67 1.12 -10.89
C LEU A 219 9.19 2.51 -10.44
N THR A 220 8.04 2.97 -10.92
CA THR A 220 7.48 4.26 -10.53
C THR A 220 7.28 4.34 -9.02
N LEU A 221 6.49 3.42 -8.46
CA LEU A 221 6.19 3.40 -7.04
C LEU A 221 7.44 3.04 -6.21
N GLY A 222 8.20 2.05 -6.65
CA GLY A 222 9.36 1.54 -5.95
C GLY A 222 10.53 2.52 -5.87
N LEU A 223 10.81 3.33 -6.92
CA LEU A 223 11.87 4.32 -6.91
C LEU A 223 11.61 5.50 -5.96
N ILE A 224 10.36 5.83 -5.70
CA ILE A 224 9.99 6.83 -4.71
C ILE A 224 10.24 6.30 -3.31
N PHE A 225 9.82 5.05 -3.05
CA PHE A 225 9.90 4.47 -1.72
C PHE A 225 11.23 3.78 -1.37
N PHE A 226 12.16 3.58 -2.33
CA PHE A 226 13.48 3.04 -1.98
C PHE A 226 14.33 4.01 -1.17
N ALA A 227 14.18 5.31 -1.40
CA ALA A 227 14.97 6.36 -0.76
C ALA A 227 14.88 6.38 0.78
N PRO A 228 13.69 6.32 1.39
CA PRO A 228 13.53 6.15 2.83
C PRO A 228 14.24 4.90 3.36
N PHE A 229 14.14 3.74 2.67
CA PHE A 229 14.82 2.52 3.05
C PHE A 229 16.34 2.63 2.99
N ALA A 230 16.87 3.24 1.91
CA ALA A 230 18.30 3.47 1.76
C ALA A 230 18.85 4.35 2.89
N ARG A 231 18.14 5.43 3.22
CA ARG A 231 18.54 6.34 4.30
C ARG A 231 18.50 5.67 5.67
N LEU A 232 17.41 4.94 5.97
CA LEU A 232 17.24 4.24 7.25
C LEU A 232 18.29 3.15 7.41
N THR A 233 18.48 2.30 6.39
CA THR A 233 19.48 1.23 6.41
C THR A 233 20.89 1.80 6.57
N ARG A 234 21.20 2.89 5.87
CA ARG A 234 22.49 3.55 5.98
C ARG A 234 22.77 4.05 7.40
N SER A 235 21.83 4.82 7.98
CA SER A 235 22.02 5.37 9.34
C SER A 235 22.14 4.28 10.39
N ALA A 236 21.26 3.29 10.39
CA ALA A 236 21.30 2.16 11.31
C ALA A 236 22.60 1.33 11.16
N THR A 237 23.04 1.10 9.91
CA THR A 237 24.28 0.34 9.67
C THR A 237 25.52 1.10 10.18
N ILE A 238 25.60 2.42 10.01
CA ILE A 238 26.72 3.24 10.52
C ILE A 238 26.74 3.21 12.04
N GLU A 239 25.60 3.41 12.69
CA GLU A 239 25.48 3.37 14.16
C GLU A 239 25.99 2.03 14.71
N ILE A 240 25.53 0.92 14.12
CA ILE A 240 25.96 -0.42 14.53
C ILE A 240 27.45 -0.64 14.32
N LEU A 241 28.01 -0.20 13.19
CA LEU A 241 29.45 -0.35 12.91
C LEU A 241 30.33 0.42 13.90
N GLN A 242 29.82 1.44 14.56
CA GLN A 242 30.49 2.25 15.58
C GLN A 242 30.31 1.70 17.01
N ALA A 243 29.41 0.75 17.22
CA ALA A 243 29.11 0.19 18.54
C ALA A 243 30.30 -0.57 19.12
N ASP A 244 30.44 -0.58 20.47
CA ASP A 244 31.56 -1.18 21.22
C ASP A 244 31.72 -2.66 20.89
N TYR A 245 30.64 -3.43 20.77
CA TYR A 245 30.73 -4.87 20.46
C TYR A 245 31.30 -5.12 19.04
N MET A 246 31.13 -4.19 18.10
CA MET A 246 31.72 -4.28 16.77
C MET A 246 33.22 -3.94 16.82
N THR A 247 33.61 -3.00 17.68
CA THR A 247 35.01 -2.66 17.96
C THR A 247 35.69 -3.83 18.65
N PHE A 248 35.06 -4.44 19.65
CA PHE A 248 35.55 -5.65 20.27
C PHE A 248 35.70 -6.81 19.27
N GLY A 249 34.73 -7.03 18.43
CA GLY A 249 34.79 -8.03 17.35
C GLY A 249 35.99 -7.84 16.43
N ARG A 250 36.32 -6.58 16.09
CA ARG A 250 37.52 -6.23 15.31
C ARG A 250 38.80 -6.56 16.07
N ALA A 251 38.86 -6.24 17.35
CA ALA A 251 40.02 -6.55 18.22
C ALA A 251 40.24 -8.07 18.38
N CYS A 252 39.16 -8.87 18.38
CA CYS A 252 39.21 -10.34 18.36
C CYS A 252 39.57 -10.94 16.99
N GLY A 253 39.88 -10.16 15.98
CA GLY A 253 40.30 -10.64 14.67
C GLY A 253 39.15 -11.16 13.77
N LEU A 254 37.91 -10.83 14.04
CA LEU A 254 36.78 -11.21 13.15
C LEU A 254 36.95 -10.63 11.77
N ARG A 255 36.70 -11.46 10.75
CA ARG A 255 36.81 -11.04 9.34
C ARG A 255 35.87 -9.88 9.05
N PRO A 256 36.28 -8.86 8.26
CA PRO A 256 35.44 -7.72 7.91
C PRO A 256 34.10 -8.10 7.26
N ALA A 257 34.06 -9.22 6.51
CA ALA A 257 32.82 -9.74 5.93
C ALA A 257 31.82 -10.23 7.00
N THR A 258 32.33 -10.86 8.08
CA THR A 258 31.49 -11.31 9.20
C THR A 258 30.92 -10.15 9.99
N LEU A 259 31.72 -9.14 10.28
CA LEU A 259 31.29 -7.91 10.95
C LEU A 259 30.22 -7.17 10.12
N ARG A 260 30.41 -7.08 8.82
CA ARG A 260 29.42 -6.47 7.91
C ARG A 260 28.09 -7.22 7.92
N ARG A 261 28.13 -8.56 7.86
CA ARG A 261 26.91 -9.39 7.93
C ARG A 261 26.16 -9.16 9.25
N TYR A 262 26.89 -9.06 10.36
CA TYR A 262 26.28 -8.75 11.66
C TYR A 262 25.69 -7.36 11.68
N ALA A 263 26.38 -6.35 11.16
CA ALA A 263 25.87 -4.97 11.10
C ALA A 263 24.58 -4.87 10.28
N ILE A 264 24.54 -5.46 9.08
CA ILE A 264 23.34 -5.45 8.24
C ILE A 264 22.18 -6.18 8.94
N ARG A 265 22.42 -7.36 9.52
CA ARG A 265 21.36 -8.09 10.23
C ARG A 265 20.80 -7.32 11.42
N ALA A 266 21.67 -6.65 12.18
CA ALA A 266 21.25 -5.83 13.31
C ALA A 266 20.54 -4.53 12.88
N ALA A 267 20.74 -4.06 11.62
CA ALA A 267 20.07 -2.91 11.07
C ALA A 267 18.68 -3.24 10.46
N LEU A 268 18.34 -4.52 10.25
CA LEU A 268 17.07 -4.93 9.60
C LEU A 268 15.82 -4.67 10.47
N PRO A 269 15.77 -4.87 11.80
CA PRO A 269 14.56 -4.70 12.58
C PRO A 269 13.83 -3.36 12.34
N PRO A 270 14.49 -2.19 12.46
CA PRO A 270 13.84 -0.92 12.19
C PRO A 270 13.38 -0.77 10.72
N VAL A 271 14.10 -1.42 9.77
CA VAL A 271 13.74 -1.40 8.35
C VAL A 271 12.45 -2.20 8.10
N VAL A 272 12.31 -3.37 8.72
CA VAL A 272 11.09 -4.20 8.62
C VAL A 272 9.88 -3.48 9.23
N THR A 273 10.06 -2.86 10.40
CA THR A 273 8.99 -2.05 11.02
C THR A 273 8.56 -0.90 10.11
N PHE A 274 9.53 -0.22 9.52
CA PHE A 274 9.26 0.88 8.61
C PHE A 274 8.57 0.42 7.32
N ALA A 275 8.87 -0.79 6.82
CA ALA A 275 8.19 -1.37 5.66
C ALA A 275 6.68 -1.49 5.87
N GLY A 276 6.25 -1.89 7.08
CA GLY A 276 4.83 -1.95 7.40
C GLY A 276 4.15 -0.58 7.37
N ILE A 277 4.80 0.45 7.90
CA ILE A 277 4.27 1.82 7.84
C ILE A 277 4.14 2.27 6.38
N LEU A 278 5.13 1.95 5.55
CA LEU A 278 5.11 2.33 4.14
C LEU A 278 4.02 1.65 3.32
N ILE A 279 3.59 0.44 3.64
CA ILE A 279 2.47 -0.21 2.94
C ILE A 279 1.22 0.69 2.98
N ALA A 280 0.87 1.23 4.15
CA ALA A 280 -0.27 2.13 4.29
C ALA A 280 -0.11 3.42 3.47
N VAL A 281 1.10 3.98 3.40
CA VAL A 281 1.40 5.18 2.59
C VAL A 281 1.36 4.85 1.10
N MET A 282 1.87 3.68 0.69
CA MET A 282 1.88 3.23 -0.70
C MET A 282 0.48 3.01 -1.28
N ILE A 283 -0.53 2.68 -0.45
CA ILE A 283 -1.92 2.61 -0.89
C ILE A 283 -2.37 3.96 -1.45
N GLY A 284 -2.01 5.07 -0.79
CA GLY A 284 -2.29 6.42 -1.29
C GLY A 284 -1.53 6.75 -2.59
N GLY A 285 -0.25 6.40 -2.67
CA GLY A 285 0.58 6.58 -3.88
C GLY A 285 0.10 5.71 -5.05
N ALA A 286 -0.42 4.52 -4.77
CA ALA A 286 -0.93 3.62 -5.80
C ALA A 286 -2.07 4.23 -6.62
N VAL A 287 -2.90 5.13 -6.04
CA VAL A 287 -4.00 5.80 -6.74
C VAL A 287 -3.53 6.49 -8.02
N LEU A 288 -2.47 7.27 -7.93
CA LEU A 288 -1.92 8.01 -9.07
C LEU A 288 -1.20 7.09 -10.06
N VAL A 289 -0.44 6.13 -9.56
CA VAL A 289 0.28 5.17 -10.41
C VAL A 289 -0.69 4.27 -11.17
N GLU A 290 -1.71 3.71 -10.50
CA GLU A 290 -2.75 2.91 -11.16
C GLU A 290 -3.48 3.70 -12.24
N THR A 291 -3.75 4.99 -11.99
CA THR A 291 -4.42 5.87 -12.96
C THR A 291 -3.53 6.11 -14.18
N VAL A 292 -2.23 6.40 -13.99
CA VAL A 292 -1.27 6.65 -15.09
C VAL A 292 -1.09 5.41 -15.96
N PHE A 293 -1.04 4.22 -15.37
CA PHE A 293 -0.81 2.96 -16.09
C PHE A 293 -2.08 2.19 -16.45
N ALA A 294 -3.28 2.75 -16.16
CA ALA A 294 -4.59 2.10 -16.35
C ALA A 294 -4.65 0.70 -15.71
N TRP A 295 -4.10 0.56 -14.50
CA TRP A 295 -3.84 -0.72 -13.83
C TRP A 295 -5.12 -1.49 -13.46
N ASN A 296 -6.25 -0.78 -13.42
CA ASN A 296 -7.58 -1.30 -13.10
C ASN A 296 -7.69 -1.91 -11.69
N GLY A 297 -6.95 -1.37 -10.73
CA GLY A 297 -7.03 -1.74 -9.33
C GLY A 297 -8.12 -0.97 -8.57
N ALA A 298 -8.26 -1.28 -7.27
CA ALA A 298 -9.22 -0.64 -6.37
C ALA A 298 -8.93 0.85 -6.17
N ALA A 299 -7.65 1.25 -6.20
CA ALA A 299 -7.24 2.64 -6.01
C ALA A 299 -7.63 3.52 -7.23
N GLN A 300 -7.44 3.02 -8.45
CA GLN A 300 -7.91 3.69 -9.67
C GLN A 300 -9.43 3.78 -9.71
N PHE A 301 -10.15 2.72 -9.32
CA PHE A 301 -11.60 2.72 -9.26
C PHE A 301 -12.13 3.79 -8.30
N ALA A 302 -11.53 3.91 -7.12
CA ALA A 302 -11.88 4.96 -6.16
C ALA A 302 -11.59 6.38 -6.72
N ALA A 303 -10.48 6.58 -7.41
CA ALA A 303 -10.15 7.87 -8.04
C ALA A 303 -11.19 8.28 -9.08
N GLY A 304 -11.62 7.34 -9.92
CA GLY A 304 -12.71 7.57 -10.90
C GLY A 304 -14.04 7.91 -10.22
N SER A 305 -14.30 7.27 -9.09
CA SER A 305 -15.54 7.48 -8.31
C SER A 305 -15.60 8.87 -7.64
N ILE A 306 -14.45 9.48 -7.31
CA ILE A 306 -14.41 10.86 -6.83
C ILE A 306 -14.94 11.83 -7.90
N GLN A 307 -14.50 11.66 -9.15
CA GLN A 307 -14.98 12.50 -10.27
C GLN A 307 -16.46 12.29 -10.58
N GLN A 308 -16.98 11.10 -10.27
CA GLN A 308 -18.38 10.74 -10.46
C GLN A 308 -19.28 11.02 -9.24
N VAL A 309 -18.69 11.53 -8.13
CA VAL A 309 -19.41 11.77 -6.85
C VAL A 309 -20.09 10.50 -6.35
N ASP A 310 -19.44 9.35 -6.54
CA ASP A 310 -19.93 8.04 -6.09
C ASP A 310 -19.52 7.82 -4.63
N TYR A 311 -20.30 8.41 -3.71
CA TYR A 311 -20.01 8.36 -2.28
C TYR A 311 -19.88 6.95 -1.73
N PRO A 312 -20.75 5.98 -2.06
CA PRO A 312 -20.59 4.62 -1.56
C PRO A 312 -19.22 4.02 -1.87
N VAL A 313 -18.73 4.17 -3.11
CA VAL A 313 -17.40 3.66 -3.50
C VAL A 313 -16.28 4.37 -2.76
N ILE A 314 -16.33 5.71 -2.65
CA ILE A 314 -15.33 6.49 -1.93
C ILE A 314 -15.27 6.05 -0.46
N GLN A 315 -16.43 5.93 0.20
CA GLN A 315 -16.54 5.47 1.58
C GLN A 315 -16.01 4.05 1.74
N GLY A 316 -16.44 3.14 0.88
CA GLY A 316 -16.01 1.75 0.88
C GLY A 316 -14.51 1.60 0.71
N PHE A 317 -13.89 2.33 -0.22
CA PHE A 317 -12.44 2.31 -0.44
C PHE A 317 -11.67 2.86 0.76
N LEU A 318 -12.08 3.99 1.32
CA LEU A 318 -11.43 4.56 2.51
C LEU A 318 -11.52 3.64 3.72
N LEU A 319 -12.67 2.99 3.92
CA LEU A 319 -12.83 1.99 4.97
C LEU A 319 -11.95 0.76 4.75
N LEU A 320 -11.99 0.20 3.54
CA LEU A 320 -11.20 -0.98 3.17
C LEU A 320 -9.70 -0.72 3.37
N THR A 321 -9.20 0.42 2.88
CA THR A 321 -7.80 0.81 3.05
C THR A 321 -7.44 1.08 4.52
N GLY A 322 -8.36 1.65 5.30
CA GLY A 322 -8.23 1.81 6.74
C GLY A 322 -8.11 0.48 7.47
N VAL A 323 -8.99 -0.48 7.16
CA VAL A 323 -8.95 -1.85 7.71
C VAL A 323 -7.63 -2.54 7.33
N ILE A 324 -7.23 -2.48 6.06
CA ILE A 324 -5.97 -3.06 5.59
C ILE A 324 -4.78 -2.45 6.33
N SER A 325 -4.75 -1.12 6.49
CA SER A 325 -3.68 -0.44 7.22
C SER A 325 -3.57 -0.92 8.66
N VAL A 326 -4.70 -1.06 9.35
CA VAL A 326 -4.74 -1.59 10.72
C VAL A 326 -4.26 -3.04 10.81
N LEU A 327 -4.67 -3.89 9.86
CA LEU A 327 -4.20 -5.28 9.77
C LEU A 327 -2.71 -5.36 9.50
N VAL A 328 -2.19 -4.51 8.61
CA VAL A 328 -0.75 -4.42 8.34
C VAL A 328 0.02 -3.99 9.59
N PHE A 329 -0.45 -2.96 10.32
CA PHE A 329 0.21 -2.56 11.56
C PHE A 329 0.17 -3.66 12.62
N LEU A 330 -0.94 -4.38 12.75
CA LEU A 330 -1.02 -5.53 13.64
C LEU A 330 -0.03 -6.63 13.25
N LEU A 331 0.08 -6.93 11.95
CA LEU A 331 1.05 -7.90 11.44
C LEU A 331 2.49 -7.47 11.75
N VAL A 332 2.82 -6.19 11.53
CA VAL A 332 4.15 -5.65 11.83
C VAL A 332 4.47 -5.74 13.32
N ASP A 333 3.53 -5.40 14.18
CA ASP A 333 3.70 -5.52 15.63
C ASP A 333 3.97 -6.98 16.05
N LEU A 334 3.26 -7.94 15.45
CA LEU A 334 3.50 -9.37 15.67
C LEU A 334 4.87 -9.81 15.16
N LEU A 335 5.26 -9.38 13.96
CA LEU A 335 6.59 -9.67 13.40
C LEU A 335 7.70 -9.07 14.28
N TYR A 336 7.48 -7.87 14.83
CA TYR A 336 8.46 -7.24 15.71
C TYR A 336 8.69 -8.04 16.99
N VAL A 337 7.65 -8.56 17.61
CA VAL A 337 7.73 -9.45 18.76
C VAL A 337 8.50 -10.74 18.44
N LEU A 338 8.34 -11.27 17.21
CA LEU A 338 9.05 -12.48 16.77
C LEU A 338 10.53 -12.22 16.48
N ILE A 339 10.88 -11.02 15.96
CA ILE A 339 12.25 -10.65 15.58
C ILE A 339 13.08 -10.24 16.81
N ASP A 340 12.51 -9.49 17.74
CA ASP A 340 13.18 -9.04 18.96
C ASP A 340 12.41 -9.41 20.23
N PRO A 341 12.73 -10.56 20.86
CA PRO A 341 12.08 -11.01 22.08
C PRO A 341 12.40 -10.14 23.32
N ARG A 342 13.23 -9.10 23.19
CA ARG A 342 13.56 -8.16 24.27
C ARG A 342 12.54 -7.02 24.39
N VAL A 343 11.67 -6.86 23.41
CA VAL A 343 10.57 -5.89 23.50
C VAL A 343 9.67 -6.30 24.65
N LYS A 344 9.59 -5.44 25.68
CA LYS A 344 8.66 -5.64 26.79
C LYS A 344 7.24 -5.50 26.22
N LEU A 345 6.51 -6.60 26.22
CA LEU A 345 5.10 -6.71 25.87
C LEU A 345 4.22 -5.94 26.86
#